data_e7897c76babc2c49164a9dfa1858a99b
#
_entry.id   e7897c76babc2c49164a9dfa1858a99b
#
_cell.length_a   1.000
_cell.length_b   1.000
_cell.length_c   1.000
_cell.angle_alpha   90.00
_cell.angle_beta   90.00
_cell.angle_gamma   90.00
#
_symmetry.space_group_name_H-M   'P 1'
#
loop_
_entity.id
_entity.type
_entity.pdbx_description
1 polymer ?
#
loop_
_entity_poly.entity_id
_entity_poly.type
_entity_poly.pdbx_seq_one_letter_code
_entity_poly.pdbx_strand_id
1 'polypeptide(L)'
;RGWAVFGAEVSVTLKRKYPVFFELEFILNRVKNGRFQVADSPDFRDARTVYVTPEVPEARPYYAQLGDSITFRYIRYLSPSGAFVNMAEVGFYAPSGEKLVGEIIGTEGSYGNSGDDKYKLFDGDPLTYFNAPQESRCWGGMAFDRPQTLGSVMFLPRNDDNFIQADELYELFYCRDGRFVSLGRRIGDRTHVLHYDNVPGNALLLLRNHTKGKEERIFTYENDEQIWW
;
A
#
# COMPACT_ATOMS: atom_id res chain seq x y z
N ARG A 1 31.33 -27.46 15.71
CA ARG A 1 30.80 -26.93 14.44
C ARG A 1 29.43 -27.57 14.28
N GLY A 2 28.35 -26.86 14.71
CA GLY A 2 26.98 -27.31 14.51
C GLY A 2 26.61 -27.10 13.04
N TRP A 3 26.25 -28.16 12.36
CA TRP A 3 25.64 -28.11 11.04
C TRP A 3 24.22 -27.57 11.21
N ALA A 4 23.86 -26.53 10.45
CA ALA A 4 22.47 -26.11 10.39
C ALA A 4 21.66 -27.24 9.78
N VAL A 5 20.77 -27.85 10.58
CA VAL A 5 19.82 -28.85 10.09
C VAL A 5 18.62 -28.08 9.58
N PHE A 6 18.45 -28.06 8.26
CA PHE A 6 17.24 -27.51 7.65
C PHE A 6 16.04 -28.43 7.93
N GLY A 7 14.88 -27.81 8.13
CA GLY A 7 13.61 -28.52 8.16
C GLY A 7 13.20 -29.00 6.75
N ALA A 8 12.03 -29.63 6.67
CA ALA A 8 11.44 -29.97 5.38
C ALA A 8 11.26 -28.71 4.52
N GLU A 9 11.36 -28.88 3.20
CA GLU A 9 11.12 -27.79 2.25
C GLU A 9 9.69 -27.27 2.38
N VAL A 10 9.54 -25.95 2.28
CA VAL A 10 8.27 -25.24 2.37
C VAL A 10 8.10 -24.28 1.19
N SER A 11 6.86 -23.94 0.90
CA SER A 11 6.54 -22.82 0.02
C SER A 11 6.40 -21.55 0.84
N VAL A 12 6.97 -20.45 0.37
CA VAL A 12 6.91 -19.17 1.08
C VAL A 12 6.24 -18.10 0.22
N THR A 13 5.47 -17.24 0.86
CA THR A 13 4.83 -16.06 0.26
C THR A 13 5.35 -14.82 0.96
N LEU A 14 6.12 -14.02 0.24
CA LEU A 14 6.75 -12.82 0.78
C LEU A 14 5.92 -11.61 0.42
N LYS A 15 5.60 -10.78 1.41
CA LYS A 15 4.77 -9.57 1.28
C LYS A 15 5.54 -8.30 1.59
N ARG A 16 6.66 -8.40 2.31
CA ARG A 16 7.42 -7.27 2.83
C ARG A 16 8.91 -7.43 2.54
N LYS A 17 9.63 -6.32 2.57
CA LYS A 17 11.08 -6.26 2.38
C LYS A 17 11.84 -6.21 3.71
N TYR A 18 11.21 -5.67 4.75
CA TYR A 18 11.77 -5.51 6.09
C TYR A 18 10.66 -5.44 7.15
N PRO A 19 10.99 -5.42 8.46
CA PRO A 19 9.96 -5.35 9.51
C PRO A 19 9.13 -4.08 9.42
N VAL A 20 7.88 -4.15 9.88
CA VAL A 20 7.08 -2.95 10.12
C VAL A 20 7.50 -2.37 11.46
N PHE A 21 8.10 -1.18 11.42
CA PHE A 21 8.46 -0.46 12.64
C PHE A 21 7.22 0.17 13.30
N PHE A 22 7.31 0.42 14.59
CA PHE A 22 6.19 0.93 15.40
C PHE A 22 5.54 2.19 14.81
N GLU A 23 6.32 3.12 14.30
CA GLU A 23 5.80 4.36 13.71
C GLU A 23 4.92 4.09 12.49
N LEU A 24 5.33 3.17 11.63
CA LEU A 24 4.53 2.82 10.45
C LEU A 24 3.26 2.05 10.86
N GLU A 25 3.34 1.13 11.81
CA GLU A 25 2.19 0.41 12.33
C GLU A 25 1.16 1.39 12.93
N PHE A 26 1.61 2.34 13.71
CA PHE A 26 0.77 3.39 14.28
C PHE A 26 0.08 4.24 13.21
N ILE A 27 0.81 4.61 12.14
CA ILE A 27 0.28 5.38 11.02
C ILE A 27 -0.73 4.55 10.21
N LEU A 28 -0.46 3.29 9.95
CA LEU A 28 -1.38 2.39 9.26
C LEU A 28 -2.71 2.26 9.99
N ASN A 29 -2.70 2.17 11.32
CA ASN A 29 -3.92 2.14 12.12
C ASN A 29 -4.78 3.41 11.96
N ARG A 30 -4.20 4.53 11.58
CA ARG A 30 -4.93 5.79 11.30
C ARG A 30 -5.70 5.77 9.98
N VAL A 31 -5.42 4.84 9.09
CA VAL A 31 -6.17 4.66 7.82
C VAL A 31 -7.45 3.84 8.03
N LYS A 32 -7.55 3.11 9.13
CA LYS A 32 -8.71 2.30 9.50
C LYS A 32 -10.00 3.13 9.49
N ASN A 33 -11.05 2.59 8.84
CA ASN A 33 -12.36 3.24 8.72
C ASN A 33 -12.38 4.57 7.93
N GLY A 34 -11.35 4.85 7.14
CA GLY A 34 -11.40 5.90 6.14
C GLY A 34 -12.47 5.60 5.09
N ARG A 35 -13.04 6.63 4.47
CA ARG A 35 -14.20 6.47 3.59
C ARG A 35 -13.92 7.04 2.21
N PHE A 36 -14.24 6.28 1.19
CA PHE A 36 -14.40 6.79 -0.16
C PHE A 36 -15.84 7.21 -0.35
N GLN A 37 -16.04 8.46 -0.76
CA GLN A 37 -17.36 9.06 -0.90
C GLN A 37 -17.50 9.73 -2.25
N VAL A 38 -18.68 9.62 -2.83
CA VAL A 38 -19.11 10.32 -4.06
C VAL A 38 -20.22 11.28 -3.74
N ALA A 39 -20.35 12.35 -4.54
CA ALA A 39 -21.38 13.36 -4.43
C ALA A 39 -21.68 14.02 -5.77
N ASP A 40 -22.84 14.64 -5.88
CA ASP A 40 -23.18 15.54 -6.99
C ASP A 40 -23.06 17.03 -6.60
N SER A 41 -22.92 17.29 -5.29
CA SER A 41 -22.70 18.62 -4.72
C SER A 41 -21.25 18.84 -4.32
N PRO A 42 -20.63 20.00 -4.61
CA PRO A 42 -19.22 20.27 -4.33
C PRO A 42 -18.89 20.34 -2.84
N ASP A 43 -19.86 20.57 -1.98
CA ASP A 43 -19.73 20.59 -0.52
C ASP A 43 -19.96 19.20 0.12
N PHE A 44 -20.19 18.18 -0.68
CA PHE A 44 -20.46 16.80 -0.25
C PHE A 44 -21.65 16.66 0.73
N ARG A 45 -22.64 17.57 0.69
CA ARG A 45 -23.84 17.48 1.54
C ARG A 45 -24.70 16.25 1.23
N ASP A 46 -24.61 15.74 0.01
CA ASP A 46 -25.28 14.54 -0.52
C ASP A 46 -24.32 13.34 -0.61
N ALA A 47 -23.23 13.34 0.17
CA ALA A 47 -22.22 12.31 0.10
C ALA A 47 -22.75 10.91 0.35
N ARG A 48 -22.36 9.98 -0.51
CA ARG A 48 -22.63 8.55 -0.40
C ARG A 48 -21.30 7.82 -0.22
N THR A 49 -21.17 7.03 0.84
CA THR A 49 -20.00 6.19 1.04
C THR A 49 -20.06 4.98 0.12
N VAL A 50 -19.04 4.79 -0.71
CA VAL A 50 -18.94 3.69 -1.68
C VAL A 50 -17.96 2.61 -1.25
N TYR A 51 -17.00 2.94 -0.40
CA TYR A 51 -16.04 2.00 0.15
C TYR A 51 -15.51 2.49 1.50
N VAL A 52 -15.17 1.56 2.39
CA VAL A 52 -14.54 1.82 3.69
C VAL A 52 -13.23 1.04 3.74
N THR A 53 -12.16 1.70 4.18
CA THR A 53 -10.85 1.07 4.33
C THR A 53 -10.87 -0.06 5.37
N PRO A 54 -9.99 -1.09 5.24
CA PRO A 54 -9.99 -2.25 6.13
C PRO A 54 -9.80 -1.89 7.61
N GLU A 55 -10.25 -2.78 8.49
CA GLU A 55 -10.02 -2.73 9.94
C GLU A 55 -8.53 -2.83 10.32
N VAL A 56 -7.74 -3.57 9.51
CA VAL A 56 -6.30 -3.75 9.70
C VAL A 56 -5.61 -3.43 8.38
N PRO A 57 -5.28 -2.15 8.13
CA PRO A 57 -4.59 -1.76 6.90
C PRO A 57 -3.15 -2.29 6.87
N GLU A 58 -2.73 -2.75 5.72
CA GLU A 58 -1.34 -3.13 5.45
C GLU A 58 -0.65 -2.06 4.57
N ALA A 59 0.68 -2.01 4.63
CA ALA A 59 1.51 -1.10 3.83
C ALA A 59 1.63 -1.60 2.38
N ARG A 60 0.51 -1.72 1.66
CA ARG A 60 0.44 -2.17 0.27
C ARG A 60 -0.72 -1.55 -0.48
N PRO A 61 -0.70 -1.56 -1.81
CA PRO A 61 -1.85 -1.15 -2.60
C PRO A 61 -3.08 -2.05 -2.37
N TYR A 62 -4.24 -1.41 -2.40
CA TYR A 62 -5.56 -2.04 -2.38
C TYR A 62 -6.31 -1.67 -3.64
N TYR A 63 -6.98 -2.65 -4.24
CA TYR A 63 -7.81 -2.51 -5.43
C TYR A 63 -9.22 -2.99 -5.10
N ALA A 64 -10.13 -2.05 -4.87
CA ALA A 64 -11.50 -2.35 -4.48
C ALA A 64 -12.45 -2.20 -5.66
N GLN A 65 -12.98 -3.32 -6.13
CA GLN A 65 -14.06 -3.35 -7.12
C GLN A 65 -15.39 -3.01 -6.44
N LEU A 66 -16.18 -2.18 -7.07
CA LEU A 66 -17.52 -1.82 -6.59
C LEU A 66 -18.55 -2.68 -7.33
N GLY A 67 -19.54 -3.19 -6.59
CA GLY A 67 -20.56 -4.08 -7.16
C GLY A 67 -21.47 -3.39 -8.17
N ASP A 68 -21.81 -2.13 -7.89
CA ASP A 68 -22.68 -1.31 -8.74
C ASP A 68 -21.91 -0.13 -9.32
N SER A 69 -22.20 0.21 -10.57
CA SER A 69 -21.71 1.44 -11.19
C SER A 69 -22.42 2.65 -10.59
N ILE A 70 -21.64 3.61 -10.12
CA ILE A 70 -22.15 4.80 -9.43
C ILE A 70 -21.79 6.04 -10.25
N THR A 71 -22.77 6.87 -10.59
CA THR A 71 -22.56 8.15 -11.28
C THR A 71 -22.41 9.28 -10.26
N PHE A 72 -21.44 10.17 -10.50
CA PHE A 72 -21.08 11.26 -9.60
C PHE A 72 -20.35 12.39 -10.33
N ARG A 73 -20.20 13.55 -9.67
CA ARG A 73 -19.34 14.66 -10.12
C ARG A 73 -18.16 14.94 -9.20
N TYR A 74 -18.26 14.55 -7.93
CA TYR A 74 -17.23 14.77 -6.90
C TYR A 74 -16.94 13.45 -6.21
N ILE A 75 -15.66 13.16 -5.99
CA ILE A 75 -15.21 11.97 -5.26
C ILE A 75 -14.09 12.35 -4.29
N ARG A 76 -14.09 11.73 -3.11
CA ARG A 76 -13.04 11.94 -2.12
C ARG A 76 -12.69 10.70 -1.33
N TYR A 77 -11.48 10.66 -0.83
CA TYR A 77 -11.11 9.91 0.36
C TYR A 77 -11.24 10.84 1.57
N LEU A 78 -12.06 10.49 2.52
CA LEU A 78 -12.27 11.19 3.79
C LEU A 78 -11.54 10.43 4.90
N SER A 79 -10.57 11.07 5.51
CA SER A 79 -9.82 10.52 6.65
C SER A 79 -10.71 10.37 7.88
N PRO A 80 -10.52 9.30 8.69
CA PRO A 80 -11.21 9.16 9.97
C PRO A 80 -10.76 10.23 10.96
N SER A 81 -11.51 10.39 12.05
CA SER A 81 -11.11 11.27 13.15
C SER A 81 -9.82 10.76 13.81
N GLY A 82 -8.95 11.67 14.21
CA GLY A 82 -7.66 11.32 14.82
C GLY A 82 -6.58 10.90 13.85
N ALA A 83 -6.77 11.16 12.55
CA ALA A 83 -5.82 10.81 11.51
C ALA A 83 -5.49 11.99 10.61
N PHE A 84 -4.24 12.03 10.10
CA PHE A 84 -3.71 13.06 9.21
C PHE A 84 -3.75 12.65 7.74
N VAL A 85 -4.76 11.87 7.31
CA VAL A 85 -4.85 11.21 6.01
C VAL A 85 -3.84 10.07 5.89
N ASN A 86 -2.54 10.35 5.87
CA ASN A 86 -1.45 9.37 5.79
C ASN A 86 -1.62 8.35 4.64
N MET A 87 -2.09 8.83 3.50
CA MET A 87 -2.30 8.07 2.29
C MET A 87 -1.27 8.49 1.23
N ALA A 88 -0.61 7.51 0.61
CA ALA A 88 0.38 7.76 -0.43
C ALA A 88 -0.30 7.96 -1.79
N GLU A 89 -1.16 7.04 -2.21
CA GLU A 89 -1.82 7.11 -3.50
C GLU A 89 -3.31 6.82 -3.42
N VAL A 90 -4.07 7.49 -4.26
CA VAL A 90 -5.50 7.24 -4.50
C VAL A 90 -5.76 7.25 -6.01
N GLY A 91 -6.55 6.30 -6.48
CA GLY A 91 -6.97 6.24 -7.88
C GLY A 91 -8.45 5.91 -8.00
N PHE A 92 -9.10 6.54 -8.95
CA PHE A 92 -10.49 6.32 -9.30
C PHE A 92 -10.59 5.80 -10.72
N TYR A 93 -11.36 4.75 -10.95
CA TYR A 93 -11.41 4.08 -12.24
C TYR A 93 -12.85 3.85 -12.69
N ALA A 94 -13.10 4.07 -13.99
CA ALA A 94 -14.34 3.72 -14.62
C ALA A 94 -14.55 2.18 -14.66
N PRO A 95 -15.79 1.68 -14.92
CA PRO A 95 -16.02 0.24 -15.10
C PRO A 95 -15.17 -0.40 -16.22
N SER A 96 -14.73 0.40 -17.20
CA SER A 96 -13.80 -0.03 -18.26
C SER A 96 -12.38 -0.28 -17.77
N GLY A 97 -12.03 0.16 -16.55
CA GLY A 97 -10.67 0.18 -16.03
C GLY A 97 -9.88 1.45 -16.39
N GLU A 98 -10.48 2.39 -17.11
CA GLU A 98 -9.86 3.69 -17.41
C GLU A 98 -9.73 4.53 -16.14
N LYS A 99 -8.54 5.12 -15.92
CA LYS A 99 -8.30 6.03 -14.80
C LYS A 99 -9.04 7.34 -15.01
N LEU A 100 -9.87 7.71 -14.05
CA LEU A 100 -10.58 9.00 -14.05
C LEU A 100 -9.63 10.08 -13.55
N VAL A 101 -9.54 11.17 -14.31
CA VAL A 101 -8.69 12.32 -14.01
C VAL A 101 -9.53 13.59 -14.04
N GLY A 102 -9.54 14.30 -12.93
CA GLY A 102 -10.27 15.56 -12.74
C GLY A 102 -9.41 16.61 -12.03
N GLU A 103 -10.03 17.71 -11.65
CA GLU A 103 -9.40 18.73 -10.82
C GLU A 103 -9.19 18.18 -9.39
N ILE A 104 -7.96 18.29 -8.87
CA ILE A 104 -7.65 17.85 -7.51
C ILE A 104 -8.20 18.86 -6.50
N ILE A 105 -9.09 18.40 -5.64
CA ILE A 105 -9.75 19.17 -4.59
C ILE A 105 -9.49 18.54 -3.22
N GLY A 106 -9.68 19.31 -2.14
CA GLY A 106 -9.54 18.78 -0.78
C GLY A 106 -9.02 19.81 0.21
N THR A 107 -8.68 19.31 1.39
CA THR A 107 -8.11 20.12 2.48
C THR A 107 -6.77 20.73 2.05
N GLU A 108 -6.64 22.04 2.23
CA GLU A 108 -5.44 22.78 1.90
C GLU A 108 -4.35 22.64 2.97
N GLY A 109 -3.10 22.68 2.53
CA GLY A 109 -1.93 22.66 3.39
C GLY A 109 -1.49 21.25 3.80
N SER A 110 -0.47 21.20 4.64
CA SER A 110 0.16 19.98 5.16
C SER A 110 0.61 20.18 6.60
N TYR A 111 0.82 19.09 7.32
CA TYR A 111 1.33 19.13 8.68
C TYR A 111 2.68 19.87 8.73
N GLY A 112 2.77 20.86 9.61
CA GLY A 112 3.98 21.67 9.76
C GLY A 112 4.46 22.39 8.49
N ASN A 113 3.58 22.59 7.50
CA ASN A 113 3.92 23.16 6.18
C ASN A 113 5.03 22.39 5.45
N SER A 114 5.06 21.07 5.58
CA SER A 114 6.07 20.18 4.99
C SER A 114 6.03 20.11 3.46
N GLY A 115 4.91 20.50 2.84
CA GLY A 115 4.68 20.32 1.40
C GLY A 115 4.04 18.96 1.04
N ASP A 116 3.76 18.11 2.04
CA ASP A 116 3.09 16.83 1.85
C ASP A 116 1.56 17.02 1.81
N ASP A 117 1.11 17.78 0.83
CA ASP A 117 -0.28 18.20 0.66
C ASP A 117 -1.12 17.20 -0.15
N LYS A 118 -2.39 17.54 -0.44
CA LYS A 118 -3.35 16.70 -1.15
C LYS A 118 -2.90 16.24 -2.55
N TYR A 119 -1.99 16.98 -3.20
CA TYR A 119 -1.50 16.60 -4.52
C TYR A 119 -0.64 15.33 -4.48
N LYS A 120 -0.08 15.00 -3.31
CA LYS A 120 0.65 13.75 -3.08
C LYS A 120 -0.21 12.49 -3.23
N LEU A 121 -1.53 12.61 -3.09
CA LEU A 121 -2.45 11.48 -3.34
C LEU A 121 -2.50 11.04 -4.81
N PHE A 122 -2.02 11.86 -5.74
CA PHE A 122 -2.24 11.68 -7.17
C PHE A 122 -0.98 11.89 -8.02
N ASP A 123 0.20 11.99 -7.40
CA ASP A 123 1.45 12.29 -8.10
C ASP A 123 2.12 11.05 -8.73
N GLY A 124 1.63 9.85 -8.41
CA GLY A 124 2.14 8.58 -8.94
C GLY A 124 3.43 8.10 -8.27
N ASP A 125 3.87 8.76 -7.20
CA ASP A 125 5.03 8.33 -6.41
C ASP A 125 4.57 7.60 -5.13
N PRO A 126 4.73 6.27 -5.05
CA PRO A 126 4.29 5.50 -3.88
C PRO A 126 5.03 5.85 -2.58
N LEU A 127 6.10 6.64 -2.65
CA LEU A 127 6.91 7.01 -1.48
C LEU A 127 6.54 8.38 -0.91
N THR A 128 5.79 9.20 -1.63
CA THR A 128 5.19 10.42 -1.11
C THR A 128 3.84 10.12 -0.47
N TYR A 129 3.30 11.02 0.33
CA TYR A 129 1.99 10.84 0.95
C TYR A 129 1.40 12.16 1.40
N PHE A 130 0.09 12.24 1.46
CA PHE A 130 -0.60 13.37 2.06
C PHE A 130 -0.54 13.28 3.58
N ASN A 131 0.14 14.23 4.20
CA ASN A 131 0.16 14.43 5.64
C ASN A 131 -0.61 15.72 5.97
N ALA A 132 -1.90 15.56 6.26
CA ALA A 132 -2.84 16.66 6.38
C ALA A 132 -2.50 17.64 7.53
N PRO A 133 -2.93 18.91 7.46
CA PRO A 133 -2.55 19.90 8.45
C PRO A 133 -3.12 19.65 9.85
N GLN A 134 -4.16 18.81 9.98
CA GLN A 134 -4.83 18.53 11.26
C GLN A 134 -5.40 17.11 11.32
N GLU A 135 -5.72 16.65 12.52
CA GLU A 135 -6.17 15.27 12.83
C GLU A 135 -7.62 14.96 12.48
N SER A 136 -8.36 15.85 11.89
CA SER A 136 -9.81 15.64 11.79
C SER A 136 -10.37 16.07 10.46
N ARG A 137 -11.16 15.15 9.86
CA ARG A 137 -11.98 15.40 8.67
C ARG A 137 -11.24 15.94 7.46
N CYS A 138 -9.92 15.77 7.41
CA CYS A 138 -9.17 16.10 6.21
C CYS A 138 -9.45 15.09 5.10
N TRP A 139 -9.37 15.55 3.88
CA TRP A 139 -9.72 14.75 2.72
C TRP A 139 -9.00 15.24 1.46
N GLY A 140 -8.89 14.36 0.47
CA GLY A 140 -8.45 14.70 -0.87
C GLY A 140 -9.27 13.95 -1.89
N GLY A 141 -9.46 14.53 -3.06
CA GLY A 141 -10.31 13.95 -4.08
C GLY A 141 -10.25 14.69 -5.42
N MET A 142 -11.27 14.47 -6.22
CA MET A 142 -11.38 15.07 -7.55
C MET A 142 -12.78 15.63 -7.83
N ALA A 143 -12.81 16.73 -8.57
CA ALA A 143 -14.00 17.31 -9.19
C ALA A 143 -13.94 17.10 -10.70
N PHE A 144 -15.09 16.86 -11.31
CA PHE A 144 -15.23 16.64 -12.75
C PHE A 144 -16.24 17.61 -13.37
N ASP A 145 -15.91 18.12 -14.55
CA ASP A 145 -16.80 19.05 -15.31
C ASP A 145 -18.13 18.41 -15.71
N ARG A 146 -18.12 17.09 -15.88
CA ARG A 146 -19.30 16.29 -16.23
C ARG A 146 -19.38 15.03 -15.36
N PRO A 147 -20.58 14.44 -15.18
CA PRO A 147 -20.74 13.22 -14.43
C PRO A 147 -19.81 12.10 -14.94
N GLN A 148 -19.22 11.36 -14.00
CA GLN A 148 -18.40 10.18 -14.24
C GLN A 148 -19.10 8.95 -13.68
N THR A 149 -18.70 7.77 -14.13
CA THR A 149 -19.15 6.49 -13.59
C THR A 149 -17.97 5.79 -12.90
N LEU A 150 -18.14 5.43 -11.63
CA LEU A 150 -17.13 4.75 -10.83
C LEU A 150 -17.33 3.23 -10.89
N GLY A 151 -16.27 2.49 -11.18
CA GLY A 151 -16.22 1.03 -11.15
C GLY A 151 -15.31 0.48 -10.04
N SER A 152 -14.22 1.17 -9.75
CA SER A 152 -13.29 0.75 -8.69
C SER A 152 -12.51 1.91 -8.12
N VAL A 153 -11.96 1.70 -6.92
CA VAL A 153 -11.01 2.59 -6.27
C VAL A 153 -9.72 1.85 -5.98
N MET A 154 -8.59 2.53 -6.09
CA MET A 154 -7.29 2.07 -5.63
C MET A 154 -6.82 3.00 -4.52
N PHE A 155 -6.15 2.46 -3.53
CA PHE A 155 -5.46 3.27 -2.53
C PHE A 155 -4.23 2.55 -1.99
N LEU A 156 -3.25 3.35 -1.62
CA LEU A 156 -2.00 2.93 -1.01
C LEU A 156 -1.77 3.77 0.24
N PRO A 157 -1.84 3.20 1.44
CA PRO A 157 -1.44 3.88 2.66
C PRO A 157 0.03 4.29 2.60
N ARG A 158 0.45 5.24 3.43
CA ARG A 158 1.87 5.44 3.69
C ARG A 158 2.51 4.10 4.01
N ASN A 159 3.62 3.78 3.36
CA ASN A 159 4.17 2.42 3.34
C ASN A 159 5.67 2.34 3.61
N ASP A 160 6.37 3.49 3.55
CA ASP A 160 7.83 3.59 3.70
C ASP A 160 8.58 2.57 2.82
N ASP A 161 8.04 2.28 1.63
CA ASP A 161 8.55 1.30 0.65
C ASP A 161 8.56 -0.17 1.14
N ASN A 162 7.82 -0.49 2.19
CA ASN A 162 7.82 -1.85 2.78
C ASN A 162 6.73 -2.75 2.19
N PHE A 163 6.71 -2.88 0.87
CA PHE A 163 5.88 -3.84 0.13
C PHE A 163 6.59 -4.29 -1.15
N ILE A 164 6.11 -5.35 -1.76
CA ILE A 164 6.63 -5.83 -3.03
C ILE A 164 6.05 -4.97 -4.16
N GLN A 165 6.89 -4.19 -4.81
CA GLN A 165 6.46 -3.33 -5.91
C GLN A 165 6.41 -4.10 -7.23
N ALA A 166 5.40 -3.79 -8.05
CA ALA A 166 5.32 -4.33 -9.40
C ALA A 166 6.52 -3.85 -10.24
N ASP A 167 6.93 -4.68 -11.19
CA ASP A 167 8.03 -4.43 -12.14
C ASP A 167 9.42 -4.30 -11.51
N GLU A 168 9.57 -4.53 -10.21
CA GLU A 168 10.87 -4.62 -9.55
C GLU A 168 11.41 -6.05 -9.51
N LEU A 169 12.72 -6.19 -9.68
CA LEU A 169 13.42 -7.47 -9.66
C LEU A 169 13.90 -7.82 -8.27
N TYR A 170 13.46 -8.96 -7.76
CA TYR A 170 13.83 -9.50 -6.46
C TYR A 170 14.57 -10.84 -6.59
N GLU A 171 15.41 -11.15 -5.60
CA GLU A 171 16.08 -12.44 -5.48
C GLU A 171 16.04 -12.89 -4.01
N LEU A 172 15.55 -14.10 -3.78
CA LEU A 172 15.55 -14.71 -2.46
C LEU A 172 16.79 -15.56 -2.27
N PHE A 173 17.40 -15.47 -1.09
CA PHE A 173 18.52 -16.27 -0.68
C PHE A 173 18.23 -16.98 0.63
N TYR A 174 18.89 -18.13 0.84
CA TYR A 174 18.97 -18.75 2.14
C TYR A 174 20.42 -18.90 2.57
N CYS A 175 20.68 -18.87 3.89
CA CYS A 175 22.00 -19.02 4.44
C CYS A 175 22.34 -20.50 4.62
N ARG A 176 23.43 -20.96 3.98
CA ARG A 176 24.00 -22.29 4.15
C ARG A 176 25.50 -22.19 4.39
N ASP A 177 25.99 -22.76 5.48
CA ASP A 177 27.41 -22.78 5.84
C ASP A 177 28.06 -21.38 5.80
N GLY A 178 27.34 -20.35 6.28
CA GLY A 178 27.80 -18.96 6.31
C GLY A 178 27.79 -18.25 4.95
N ARG A 179 27.12 -18.81 3.96
CA ARG A 179 26.99 -18.21 2.62
C ARG A 179 25.52 -18.11 2.22
N PHE A 180 25.19 -17.05 1.49
CA PHE A 180 23.86 -16.92 0.88
C PHE A 180 23.83 -17.63 -0.47
N VAL A 181 22.89 -18.58 -0.58
CA VAL A 181 22.64 -19.39 -1.79
C VAL A 181 21.31 -18.92 -2.39
N SER A 182 21.32 -18.62 -3.67
CA SER A 182 20.15 -18.13 -4.38
C SER A 182 19.06 -19.20 -4.52
N LEU A 183 17.82 -18.82 -4.26
CA LEU A 183 16.59 -19.56 -4.55
C LEU A 183 15.91 -19.06 -5.83
N GLY A 184 16.54 -18.12 -6.53
CA GLY A 184 16.09 -17.61 -7.82
C GLY A 184 15.48 -16.21 -7.74
N ARG A 185 15.28 -15.66 -8.93
CA ARG A 185 14.78 -14.30 -9.13
C ARG A 185 13.31 -14.29 -9.47
N ARG A 186 12.61 -13.23 -9.07
CA ARG A 186 11.20 -12.98 -9.40
C ARG A 186 11.02 -11.49 -9.69
N ILE A 187 10.11 -11.20 -10.62
CA ILE A 187 9.64 -9.83 -10.84
C ILE A 187 8.34 -9.67 -10.06
N GLY A 188 8.24 -8.59 -9.25
CA GLY A 188 7.00 -8.24 -8.56
C GLY A 188 5.89 -7.92 -9.56
N ASP A 189 4.67 -8.22 -9.18
CA ASP A 189 3.48 -7.91 -9.98
C ASP A 189 2.40 -7.21 -9.13
N ARG A 190 1.22 -7.01 -9.69
CA ARG A 190 0.09 -6.34 -9.02
C ARG A 190 -0.53 -7.12 -7.86
N THR A 191 -0.10 -8.35 -7.61
CA THR A 191 -0.48 -9.10 -6.41
C THR A 191 0.30 -8.61 -5.18
N HIS A 192 1.44 -7.94 -5.41
CA HIS A 192 2.35 -7.43 -4.38
C HIS A 192 2.87 -8.52 -3.43
N VAL A 193 3.03 -9.74 -3.97
CA VAL A 193 3.62 -10.88 -3.26
C VAL A 193 4.63 -11.60 -4.15
N LEU A 194 5.61 -12.27 -3.52
CA LEU A 194 6.54 -13.17 -4.20
C LEU A 194 6.33 -14.58 -3.68
N HIS A 195 6.24 -15.55 -4.57
CA HIS A 195 6.14 -16.96 -4.25
C HIS A 195 7.42 -17.71 -4.57
N TYR A 196 7.90 -18.50 -3.61
CA TYR A 196 9.02 -19.41 -3.81
C TYR A 196 8.67 -20.78 -3.23
N ASP A 197 8.91 -21.81 -4.02
CA ASP A 197 8.76 -23.21 -3.63
C ASP A 197 10.14 -23.81 -3.30
N ASN A 198 10.13 -24.96 -2.61
CA ASN A 198 11.33 -25.71 -2.25
C ASN A 198 12.33 -24.89 -1.42
N VAL A 199 11.82 -24.02 -0.55
CA VAL A 199 12.62 -23.23 0.38
C VAL A 199 12.99 -24.10 1.57
N PRO A 200 14.29 -24.23 1.97
CA PRO A 200 14.66 -25.02 3.13
C PRO A 200 13.98 -24.50 4.39
N GLY A 201 13.25 -25.36 5.10
CA GLY A 201 12.58 -24.99 6.34
C GLY A 201 13.58 -24.61 7.43
N ASN A 202 13.22 -23.69 8.32
CA ASN A 202 14.05 -23.12 9.39
C ASN A 202 15.34 -22.44 8.90
N ALA A 203 15.40 -22.05 7.63
CA ALA A 203 16.54 -21.33 7.09
C ALA A 203 16.48 -19.83 7.41
N LEU A 204 17.63 -19.20 7.60
CA LEU A 204 17.76 -17.75 7.54
C LEU A 204 17.66 -17.33 6.09
N LEU A 205 16.72 -16.44 5.79
CA LEU A 205 16.41 -15.93 4.49
C LEU A 205 16.80 -14.47 4.36
N LEU A 206 17.08 -14.05 3.13
CA LEU A 206 17.36 -12.67 2.78
C LEU A 206 16.75 -12.36 1.41
N LEU A 207 15.94 -11.31 1.34
CA LEU A 207 15.37 -10.82 0.08
C LEU A 207 16.17 -9.61 -0.41
N ARG A 208 16.69 -9.70 -1.63
CA ARG A 208 17.38 -8.61 -2.32
C ARG A 208 16.48 -7.98 -3.37
N ASN A 209 16.40 -6.65 -3.35
CA ASN A 209 15.81 -5.87 -4.42
C ASN A 209 16.91 -5.39 -5.37
N HIS A 210 17.01 -5.97 -6.55
CA HIS A 210 18.03 -5.61 -7.55
C HIS A 210 17.72 -4.30 -8.27
N THR A 211 16.46 -3.87 -8.29
CA THR A 211 16.07 -2.65 -8.99
C THR A 211 16.46 -1.41 -8.21
N LYS A 212 16.27 -1.41 -6.89
CA LYS A 212 16.51 -0.24 -6.03
C LYS A 212 17.75 -0.36 -5.13
N GLY A 213 18.27 -1.57 -4.91
CA GLY A 213 19.44 -1.78 -4.05
C GLY A 213 19.23 -1.32 -2.61
N LYS A 214 18.04 -1.51 -2.07
CA LYS A 214 17.67 -1.05 -0.74
C LYS A 214 18.16 -1.97 0.37
N GLU A 215 17.97 -1.51 1.60
CA GLU A 215 18.29 -2.21 2.84
C GLU A 215 17.79 -3.66 2.83
N GLU A 216 18.65 -4.58 3.27
CA GLU A 216 18.35 -6.00 3.40
C GLU A 216 18.29 -6.37 4.88
N ARG A 217 17.30 -7.21 5.25
CA ARG A 217 17.15 -7.75 6.60
C ARG A 217 17.02 -9.27 6.55
N ILE A 218 17.59 -9.94 7.55
CA ILE A 218 17.47 -11.39 7.68
C ILE A 218 16.14 -11.73 8.34
N PHE A 219 15.48 -12.77 7.84
CA PHE A 219 14.24 -13.30 8.41
C PHE A 219 14.19 -14.82 8.31
N THR A 220 13.34 -15.42 9.12
CA THR A 220 12.85 -16.80 8.95
C THR A 220 11.41 -16.76 8.45
N TYR A 221 10.90 -17.90 7.97
CA TYR A 221 9.51 -18.03 7.55
C TYR A 221 8.84 -19.09 8.42
N GLU A 222 7.89 -18.67 9.26
CA GLU A 222 7.24 -19.49 10.28
C GLU A 222 5.75 -19.18 10.31
N ASN A 223 4.90 -20.21 10.33
CA ASN A 223 3.44 -20.06 10.38
C ASN A 223 2.89 -19.10 9.30
N ASP A 224 3.38 -19.24 8.09
CA ASP A 224 3.01 -18.41 6.91
C ASP A 224 3.37 -16.92 7.04
N GLU A 225 4.32 -16.57 7.92
CA GLU A 225 4.78 -15.20 8.14
C GLU A 225 6.30 -15.05 8.08
N GLN A 226 6.74 -13.85 7.68
CA GLN A 226 8.15 -13.43 7.73
C GLN A 226 8.46 -12.94 9.15
N ILE A 227 9.36 -13.62 9.84
CA ILE A 227 9.84 -13.28 11.20
C ILE A 227 11.22 -12.68 11.09
N TRP A 228 11.38 -11.43 11.46
CA TRP A 228 12.59 -10.62 11.26
C TRP A 228 13.53 -10.69 12.46
N TRP A 229 14.86 -10.67 12.17
CA TRP A 229 15.93 -10.78 13.16
C TRP A 229 16.92 -9.60 13.08
#